data_cd54672ecfc1fc4b85338e2b5d8b0ace
#
_entry.id   cd54672ecfc1fc4b85338e2b5d8b0ace
#
_cell.length_a   1.000
_cell.length_b   1.000
_cell.length_c   1.000
_cell.angle_alpha   90.00
_cell.angle_beta   90.00
_cell.angle_gamma   90.00
#
_symmetry.space_group_name_H-M   'P 1'
#
loop_
_entity.id
_entity.type
_entity.pdbx_description
1 polymer ?
#
loop_
_entity_poly.entity_id
_entity_poly.type
_entity_poly.pdbx_seq_one_letter_code
_entity_poly.pdbx_strand_id
1 'polypeptide(L)'
;MEISEIQSVLDELRTRLNHFRGSLDFDNISESIGINEEKMAEPGFWNDQEAAQKLIAENNVLKEKRDSFQKLEKALEDEETAVELLKMEPDPDLQADTEKELEDLKEAFHQYELNLLLSGEYDGHNALMEIHPGAGGTEAMDWGNMLLRMYQRYCDAHGLKFEVNNFEPGDEAGLKSASIRISGKNAYGLLKSEHGVHRLVRISPFDSAKRRHTSFASVEVIPEVDDSINIEIDPKDLRIDVYRSSGAGGQHINKTSSAVRITHIPTGIVTTSQAQRSQFQNRDTAMNEMRAKLFHLEEEKKRKEKAALKGEQLDIAWGSQIRSYVFHPYSMVKDHRTNYETADVNGVMDGKLDPFIYAYLQWRLSQENPD
;
A
#
# COMPACT_ATOMS: atom_id res chain seq x y z
N MET A 1 -9.48 -31.86 -10.79
CA MET A 1 -8.00 -31.93 -10.88
C MET A 1 -7.54 -33.38 -10.73
N GLU A 2 -6.40 -33.75 -11.35
CA GLU A 2 -5.75 -35.04 -11.07
C GLU A 2 -5.16 -35.05 -9.66
N ILE A 3 -5.22 -36.17 -8.94
CA ILE A 3 -4.67 -36.29 -7.58
C ILE A 3 -3.18 -35.92 -7.53
N SER A 4 -2.45 -36.23 -8.60
CA SER A 4 -1.03 -35.86 -8.75
C SER A 4 -0.80 -34.33 -8.84
N GLU A 5 -1.74 -33.60 -9.44
CA GLU A 5 -1.70 -32.13 -9.51
C GLU A 5 -1.97 -31.51 -8.14
N ILE A 6 -2.96 -32.05 -7.42
CA ILE A 6 -3.27 -31.61 -6.04
C ILE A 6 -2.04 -31.82 -5.16
N GLN A 7 -1.43 -33.00 -5.21
CA GLN A 7 -0.22 -33.31 -4.45
C GLN A 7 0.92 -32.32 -4.75
N SER A 8 1.16 -32.02 -6.02
CA SER A 8 2.22 -31.07 -6.42
C SER A 8 1.99 -29.68 -5.83
N VAL A 9 0.75 -29.24 -5.77
CA VAL A 9 0.38 -27.95 -5.14
C VAL A 9 0.60 -27.99 -3.63
N LEU A 10 0.20 -29.09 -2.95
CA LEU A 10 0.43 -29.23 -1.52
C LEU A 10 1.92 -29.26 -1.17
N ASP A 11 2.75 -29.93 -1.96
CA ASP A 11 4.21 -29.94 -1.78
C ASP A 11 4.83 -28.55 -1.93
N GLU A 12 4.32 -27.73 -2.88
CA GLU A 12 4.71 -26.33 -3.02
C GLU A 12 4.28 -25.52 -1.77
N LEU A 13 3.04 -25.65 -1.32
CA LEU A 13 2.54 -24.96 -0.14
C LEU A 13 3.31 -25.37 1.12
N ARG A 14 3.69 -26.65 1.26
CA ARG A 14 4.54 -27.15 2.36
C ARG A 14 5.92 -26.49 2.33
N THR A 15 6.51 -26.33 1.17
CA THR A 15 7.80 -25.64 1.01
C THR A 15 7.69 -24.16 1.42
N ARG A 16 6.62 -23.48 1.02
CA ARG A 16 6.34 -22.10 1.41
C ARG A 16 6.12 -21.96 2.91
N LEU A 17 5.36 -22.90 3.52
CA LEU A 17 5.12 -22.90 4.96
C LEU A 17 6.42 -23.03 5.77
N ASN A 18 7.34 -23.92 5.32
CA ASN A 18 8.64 -24.06 5.95
C ASN A 18 9.49 -22.81 5.85
N HIS A 19 9.41 -22.10 4.73
CA HIS A 19 10.06 -20.81 4.55
C HIS A 19 9.48 -19.76 5.52
N PHE A 20 8.16 -19.71 5.68
CA PHE A 20 7.52 -18.78 6.64
C PHE A 20 7.96 -19.08 8.08
N ARG A 21 8.06 -20.38 8.45
CA ARG A 21 8.52 -20.79 9.77
C ARG A 21 9.93 -20.30 10.09
N GLY A 22 10.85 -20.38 9.11
CA GLY A 22 12.21 -19.85 9.25
C GLY A 22 12.26 -18.33 9.36
N SER A 23 11.47 -17.64 8.55
CA SER A 23 11.43 -16.16 8.53
C SER A 23 10.79 -15.56 9.78
N LEU A 24 9.88 -16.28 10.43
CA LEU A 24 9.15 -15.81 11.62
C LEU A 24 9.89 -16.01 12.93
N ASP A 25 10.96 -16.82 12.93
CA ASP A 25 11.58 -17.26 14.18
C ASP A 25 10.53 -17.75 15.22
N PHE A 26 9.74 -18.73 14.77
CA PHE A 26 8.53 -19.19 15.47
C PHE A 26 8.81 -19.66 16.92
N ASP A 27 9.99 -20.19 17.15
CA ASP A 27 10.41 -20.65 18.49
C ASP A 27 10.58 -19.46 19.42
N ASN A 28 11.15 -18.37 18.95
CA ASN A 28 11.31 -17.12 19.69
C ASN A 28 9.97 -16.42 19.96
N ILE A 29 9.04 -16.47 19.03
CA ILE A 29 7.67 -15.97 19.25
C ILE A 29 6.99 -16.73 20.39
N SER A 30 7.09 -18.06 20.40
CA SER A 30 6.48 -18.89 21.43
C SER A 30 7.09 -18.66 22.81
N GLU A 31 8.40 -18.51 22.89
CA GLU A 31 9.11 -18.15 24.12
C GLU A 31 8.70 -16.75 24.61
N SER A 32 8.65 -15.77 23.71
CA SER A 32 8.24 -14.38 24.04
C SER A 32 6.81 -14.32 24.59
N ILE A 33 5.90 -15.08 24.02
CA ILE A 33 4.52 -15.19 24.54
C ILE A 33 4.55 -15.74 25.98
N GLY A 34 5.31 -16.80 26.25
CA GLY A 34 5.46 -17.39 27.60
C GLY A 34 5.97 -16.36 28.60
N ILE A 35 7.05 -15.66 28.27
CA ILE A 35 7.63 -14.61 29.12
C ILE A 35 6.61 -13.47 29.39
N ASN A 36 5.87 -13.06 28.37
CA ASN A 36 4.86 -12.00 28.52
C ASN A 36 3.70 -12.49 29.42
N GLU A 37 3.25 -13.71 29.28
CA GLU A 37 2.20 -14.29 30.12
C GLU A 37 2.65 -14.43 31.57
N GLU A 38 3.90 -14.82 31.84
CA GLU A 38 4.47 -14.84 33.17
C GLU A 38 4.46 -13.44 33.81
N LYS A 39 4.91 -12.41 33.07
CA LYS A 39 4.87 -11.01 33.53
C LYS A 39 3.45 -10.53 33.82
N MET A 40 2.46 -10.93 33.00
CA MET A 40 1.06 -10.58 33.20
C MET A 40 0.47 -11.25 34.46
N ALA A 41 1.02 -12.39 34.91
CA ALA A 41 0.60 -13.08 36.10
C ALA A 41 1.24 -12.52 37.39
N GLU A 42 2.22 -11.62 37.30
CA GLU A 42 2.91 -11.07 38.49
C GLU A 42 1.97 -10.19 39.33
N PRO A 43 2.07 -10.30 40.69
CA PRO A 43 1.36 -9.39 41.59
C PRO A 43 1.89 -7.98 41.42
N GLY A 44 1.11 -7.07 40.87
CA GLY A 44 1.52 -5.69 40.62
C GLY A 44 1.57 -5.30 39.15
N PHE A 45 1.32 -6.23 38.23
CA PHE A 45 1.23 -5.95 36.79
C PHE A 45 0.34 -4.76 36.44
N TRP A 46 -0.76 -4.60 37.17
CA TRP A 46 -1.76 -3.53 36.97
C TRP A 46 -1.41 -2.20 37.65
N ASN A 47 -0.28 -2.11 38.38
CA ASN A 47 0.12 -0.87 39.05
C ASN A 47 0.49 0.24 38.04
N ASP A 48 0.96 -0.14 36.86
CA ASP A 48 1.18 0.75 35.71
C ASP A 48 0.27 0.35 34.57
N GLN A 49 -0.84 1.06 34.44
CA GLN A 49 -1.89 0.74 33.48
C GLN A 49 -1.43 0.92 32.03
N GLU A 50 -0.58 1.90 31.77
CA GLU A 50 -0.08 2.18 30.41
C GLU A 50 0.90 1.09 29.95
N ALA A 51 1.86 0.72 30.78
CA ALA A 51 2.77 -0.37 30.52
C ALA A 51 2.05 -1.71 30.39
N ALA A 52 1.05 -1.96 31.23
CA ALA A 52 0.23 -3.18 31.15
C ALA A 52 -0.54 -3.28 29.83
N GLN A 53 -1.19 -2.20 29.40
CA GLN A 53 -1.93 -2.18 28.12
C GLN A 53 -0.98 -2.38 26.94
N LYS A 54 0.21 -1.79 26.95
CA LYS A 54 1.22 -1.95 25.91
C LYS A 54 1.68 -3.41 25.82
N LEU A 55 2.01 -4.04 26.95
CA LEU A 55 2.46 -5.43 26.96
C LEU A 55 1.36 -6.39 26.51
N ILE A 56 0.10 -6.16 26.89
CA ILE A 56 -1.05 -6.95 26.42
C ILE A 56 -1.21 -6.82 24.91
N ALA A 57 -1.11 -5.60 24.37
CA ALA A 57 -1.23 -5.37 22.93
C ALA A 57 -0.11 -6.07 22.16
N GLU A 58 1.15 -5.97 22.61
CA GLU A 58 2.30 -6.68 22.03
C GLU A 58 2.10 -8.20 22.08
N ASN A 59 1.66 -8.73 23.20
CA ASN A 59 1.41 -10.18 23.35
C ASN A 59 0.28 -10.68 22.45
N ASN A 60 -0.78 -9.89 22.28
CA ASN A 60 -1.88 -10.25 21.37
C ASN A 60 -1.41 -10.31 19.91
N VAL A 61 -0.54 -9.39 19.48
CA VAL A 61 0.05 -9.44 18.14
C VAL A 61 0.88 -10.71 17.93
N LEU A 62 1.71 -11.09 18.93
CA LEU A 62 2.49 -12.32 18.86
C LEU A 62 1.59 -13.58 18.81
N LYS A 63 0.54 -13.61 19.62
CA LYS A 63 -0.46 -14.71 19.60
C LYS A 63 -1.16 -14.80 18.26
N GLU A 64 -1.60 -13.67 17.70
CA GLU A 64 -2.25 -13.66 16.40
C GLU A 64 -1.33 -14.21 15.28
N LYS A 65 -0.06 -13.84 15.30
CA LYS A 65 0.94 -14.37 14.36
C LYS A 65 1.11 -15.89 14.51
N ARG A 66 1.27 -16.38 15.73
CA ARG A 66 1.40 -17.81 16.03
C ARG A 66 0.15 -18.59 15.62
N ASP A 67 -1.02 -18.12 16.06
CA ASP A 67 -2.28 -18.83 15.86
C ASP A 67 -2.67 -18.85 14.38
N SER A 68 -2.36 -17.79 13.63
CA SER A 68 -2.57 -17.75 12.18
C SER A 68 -1.67 -18.75 11.45
N PHE A 69 -0.40 -18.85 11.86
CA PHE A 69 0.52 -19.86 11.31
C PHE A 69 0.03 -21.28 11.61
N GLN A 70 -0.33 -21.57 12.86
CA GLN A 70 -0.81 -22.90 13.27
C GLN A 70 -2.10 -23.31 12.55
N LYS A 71 -3.01 -22.37 12.31
CA LYS A 71 -4.22 -22.62 11.50
C LYS A 71 -3.87 -23.02 10.07
N LEU A 72 -2.91 -22.33 9.48
CA LEU A 72 -2.47 -22.60 8.11
C LEU A 72 -1.75 -23.97 8.02
N GLU A 73 -0.89 -24.28 8.99
CA GLU A 73 -0.18 -25.56 9.10
C GLU A 73 -1.18 -26.71 9.23
N LYS A 74 -2.16 -26.57 10.13
CA LYS A 74 -3.20 -27.58 10.33
C LYS A 74 -4.06 -27.79 9.08
N ALA A 75 -4.49 -26.72 8.42
CA ALA A 75 -5.29 -26.82 7.20
C ALA A 75 -4.52 -27.55 6.09
N LEU A 76 -3.21 -27.30 5.97
CA LEU A 76 -2.36 -28.02 5.03
C LEU A 76 -2.24 -29.52 5.38
N GLU A 77 -2.08 -29.87 6.67
CA GLU A 77 -2.02 -31.27 7.13
C GLU A 77 -3.34 -31.99 6.91
N ASP A 78 -4.46 -31.33 7.12
CA ASP A 78 -5.79 -31.89 6.88
C ASP A 78 -5.97 -32.21 5.38
N GLU A 79 -5.53 -31.34 4.46
CA GLU A 79 -5.57 -31.58 3.01
C GLU A 79 -4.60 -32.68 2.54
N GLU A 80 -3.39 -32.73 3.07
CA GLU A 80 -2.43 -33.81 2.79
C GLU A 80 -3.02 -35.17 3.20
N THR A 81 -3.72 -35.23 4.33
CA THR A 81 -4.39 -36.42 4.81
C THR A 81 -5.55 -36.83 3.89
N ALA A 82 -6.36 -35.87 3.41
CA ALA A 82 -7.43 -36.13 2.46
C ALA A 82 -6.90 -36.71 1.14
N VAL A 83 -5.78 -36.18 0.62
CA VAL A 83 -5.13 -36.72 -0.58
C VAL A 83 -4.58 -38.15 -0.36
N GLU A 84 -4.03 -38.44 0.81
CA GLU A 84 -3.60 -39.81 1.14
C GLU A 84 -4.78 -40.79 1.16
N LEU A 85 -5.93 -40.41 1.71
CA LEU A 85 -7.15 -41.22 1.70
C LEU A 85 -7.64 -41.44 0.26
N LEU A 86 -7.67 -40.39 -0.59
CA LEU A 86 -8.07 -40.52 -1.98
C LEU A 86 -7.15 -41.43 -2.82
N LYS A 87 -5.87 -41.55 -2.46
CA LYS A 87 -4.94 -42.52 -3.07
C LYS A 87 -5.23 -43.96 -2.66
N MET A 88 -5.71 -44.16 -1.45
CA MET A 88 -6.06 -45.49 -0.95
C MET A 88 -7.40 -45.96 -1.49
N GLU A 89 -8.41 -45.10 -1.48
CA GLU A 89 -9.76 -45.39 -1.95
C GLU A 89 -10.31 -44.14 -2.72
N PRO A 90 -10.50 -44.26 -4.05
CA PRO A 90 -11.06 -43.16 -4.83
C PRO A 90 -12.51 -42.90 -4.42
N ASP A 91 -12.77 -41.67 -3.94
CA ASP A 91 -14.08 -41.16 -3.58
C ASP A 91 -14.32 -39.82 -4.32
N PRO A 92 -15.30 -39.76 -5.27
CA PRO A 92 -15.60 -38.58 -6.03
C PRO A 92 -16.11 -37.40 -5.18
N ASP A 93 -16.83 -37.67 -4.10
CA ASP A 93 -17.36 -36.61 -3.23
C ASP A 93 -16.22 -35.99 -2.41
N LEU A 94 -15.37 -36.82 -1.80
CA LEU A 94 -14.18 -36.38 -1.11
C LEU A 94 -13.24 -35.60 -2.04
N GLN A 95 -13.09 -36.08 -3.28
CA GLN A 95 -12.24 -35.36 -4.26
C GLN A 95 -12.78 -33.99 -4.57
N ALA A 96 -14.09 -33.82 -4.73
CA ALA A 96 -14.70 -32.50 -5.00
C ALA A 96 -14.52 -31.54 -3.81
N ASP A 97 -14.67 -32.04 -2.59
CA ASP A 97 -14.45 -31.26 -1.36
C ASP A 97 -12.97 -30.83 -1.24
N THR A 98 -12.03 -31.78 -1.43
CA THR A 98 -10.58 -31.49 -1.44
C THR A 98 -10.19 -30.44 -2.50
N GLU A 99 -10.76 -30.49 -3.71
CA GLU A 99 -10.50 -29.47 -4.74
C GLU A 99 -10.95 -28.08 -4.31
N LYS A 100 -12.10 -27.97 -3.63
CA LYS A 100 -12.62 -26.71 -3.13
C LYS A 100 -11.79 -26.20 -1.96
N GLU A 101 -11.50 -27.05 -0.98
CA GLU A 101 -10.70 -26.69 0.20
C GLU A 101 -9.27 -26.32 -0.19
N LEU A 102 -8.70 -26.90 -1.26
CA LEU A 102 -7.40 -26.52 -1.81
C LEU A 102 -7.40 -25.07 -2.34
N GLU A 103 -8.48 -24.62 -2.97
CA GLU A 103 -8.57 -23.22 -3.43
C GLU A 103 -8.66 -22.26 -2.22
N ASP A 104 -9.45 -22.62 -1.21
CA ASP A 104 -9.55 -21.84 0.03
C ASP A 104 -8.19 -21.81 0.77
N LEU A 105 -7.46 -22.92 0.76
CA LEU A 105 -6.12 -23.03 1.34
C LEU A 105 -5.10 -22.15 0.59
N LYS A 106 -5.11 -22.15 -0.74
CA LYS A 106 -4.25 -21.24 -1.54
C LYS A 106 -4.49 -19.78 -1.20
N GLU A 107 -5.76 -19.39 -1.08
CA GLU A 107 -6.11 -18.03 -0.70
C GLU A 107 -5.65 -17.71 0.73
N ALA A 108 -5.81 -18.65 1.66
CA ALA A 108 -5.32 -18.50 3.04
C ALA A 108 -3.79 -18.32 3.09
N PHE A 109 -3.03 -19.07 2.29
CA PHE A 109 -1.59 -18.92 2.15
C PHE A 109 -1.22 -17.53 1.57
N HIS A 110 -1.93 -17.10 0.55
CA HIS A 110 -1.72 -15.78 -0.05
C HIS A 110 -1.96 -14.66 0.95
N GLN A 111 -3.06 -14.71 1.69
CA GLN A 111 -3.40 -13.73 2.72
C GLN A 111 -2.40 -13.74 3.88
N TYR A 112 -1.94 -14.92 4.28
CA TYR A 112 -0.94 -15.05 5.32
C TYR A 112 0.40 -14.42 4.90
N GLU A 113 0.85 -14.71 3.69
CA GLU A 113 2.08 -14.14 3.13
C GLU A 113 2.00 -12.62 3.00
N LEU A 114 0.87 -12.08 2.54
CA LEU A 114 0.62 -10.65 2.53
C LEU A 114 0.71 -10.03 3.93
N ASN A 115 0.15 -10.69 4.94
CA ASN A 115 0.24 -10.21 6.32
C ASN A 115 1.68 -10.22 6.85
N LEU A 116 2.52 -11.17 6.44
CA LEU A 116 3.94 -11.19 6.78
C LEU A 116 4.70 -10.05 6.10
N LEU A 117 4.43 -9.82 4.82
CA LEU A 117 5.06 -8.78 4.03
C LEU A 117 4.64 -7.36 4.47
N LEU A 118 3.44 -7.25 5.08
CA LEU A 118 2.87 -6.00 5.61
C LEU A 118 3.11 -5.87 7.12
N SER A 119 4.34 -6.10 7.57
CA SER A 119 4.73 -6.06 8.98
C SER A 119 5.33 -4.72 9.43
N GLY A 120 5.42 -3.74 8.54
CA GLY A 120 5.92 -2.41 8.87
C GLY A 120 4.99 -1.65 9.82
N GLU A 121 5.58 -0.81 10.67
CA GLU A 121 4.87 -0.03 11.71
C GLU A 121 3.64 0.72 11.19
N TYR A 122 3.69 1.20 9.94
CA TYR A 122 2.62 2.01 9.33
C TYR A 122 1.79 1.26 8.30
N ASP A 123 2.09 -0.01 8.03
CA ASP A 123 1.45 -0.78 6.96
C ASP A 123 -0.07 -0.93 7.16
N GLY A 124 -0.52 -0.97 8.42
CA GLY A 124 -1.94 -1.03 8.76
C GLY A 124 -2.72 0.28 8.61
N HIS A 125 -2.03 1.42 8.32
CA HIS A 125 -2.67 2.72 8.24
C HIS A 125 -3.40 2.95 6.92
N ASN A 126 -4.30 3.95 6.92
CA ASN A 126 -4.82 4.50 5.68
C ASN A 126 -3.70 5.17 4.88
N ALA A 127 -3.90 5.32 3.58
CA ALA A 127 -2.96 5.99 2.70
C ALA A 127 -3.48 7.35 2.26
N LEU A 128 -2.57 8.31 2.18
CA LEU A 128 -2.77 9.56 1.45
C LEU A 128 -1.93 9.49 0.19
N MET A 129 -2.58 9.65 -0.97
CA MET A 129 -1.94 9.55 -2.28
C MET A 129 -2.06 10.88 -3.02
N GLU A 130 -0.96 11.35 -3.59
CA GLU A 130 -0.95 12.49 -4.49
C GLU A 130 -0.41 12.11 -5.86
N ILE A 131 -1.06 12.63 -6.90
CA ILE A 131 -0.66 12.40 -8.29
C ILE A 131 -0.32 13.75 -8.92
N HIS A 132 0.91 13.85 -9.41
CA HIS A 132 1.42 15.05 -10.08
C HIS A 132 1.95 14.69 -11.47
N PRO A 133 1.31 15.14 -12.54
CA PRO A 133 1.84 15.03 -13.90
C PRO A 133 3.19 15.72 -14.04
N GLY A 134 4.12 15.10 -14.75
CA GLY A 134 5.41 15.70 -15.06
C GLY A 134 5.31 16.75 -16.18
N ALA A 135 6.46 17.29 -16.55
CA ALA A 135 6.57 18.23 -17.67
C ALA A 135 6.25 17.50 -18.99
N GLY A 136 5.08 17.73 -19.54
CA GLY A 136 4.61 17.09 -20.78
C GLY A 136 3.27 17.60 -21.30
N GLY A 137 2.76 18.70 -20.72
CA GLY A 137 1.50 19.32 -21.16
C GLY A 137 0.31 18.37 -21.04
N THR A 138 -0.63 18.47 -21.97
CA THR A 138 -1.91 17.70 -22.01
C THR A 138 -1.69 16.19 -21.91
N GLU A 139 -0.64 15.66 -22.55
CA GLU A 139 -0.34 14.21 -22.51
C GLU A 139 0.02 13.72 -21.11
N ALA A 140 0.82 14.49 -20.35
CA ALA A 140 1.17 14.14 -18.99
C ALA A 140 -0.03 14.29 -18.04
N MET A 141 -0.88 15.29 -18.26
CA MET A 141 -2.11 15.49 -17.49
C MET A 141 -3.10 14.34 -17.70
N ASP A 142 -3.23 13.87 -18.95
CA ASP A 142 -4.06 12.69 -19.25
C ASP A 142 -3.48 11.41 -18.62
N TRP A 143 -2.14 11.26 -18.63
CA TRP A 143 -1.47 10.16 -17.94
C TRP A 143 -1.78 10.14 -16.44
N GLY A 144 -1.72 11.30 -15.77
CA GLY A 144 -2.11 11.41 -14.37
C GLY A 144 -3.54 10.96 -14.11
N ASN A 145 -4.48 11.31 -15.01
CA ASN A 145 -5.87 10.88 -14.91
C ASN A 145 -6.06 9.37 -15.16
N MET A 146 -5.26 8.78 -16.05
CA MET A 146 -5.25 7.34 -16.26
C MET A 146 -4.78 6.59 -14.99
N LEU A 147 -3.74 7.09 -14.32
CA LEU A 147 -3.26 6.54 -13.04
C LEU A 147 -4.33 6.67 -11.94
N LEU A 148 -4.98 7.83 -11.83
CA LEU A 148 -6.08 8.03 -10.88
C LEU A 148 -7.18 6.98 -11.04
N ARG A 149 -7.60 6.73 -12.28
CA ARG A 149 -8.60 5.70 -12.61
C ARG A 149 -8.10 4.29 -12.29
N MET A 150 -6.84 3.99 -12.57
CA MET A 150 -6.22 2.70 -12.26
C MET A 150 -6.27 2.41 -10.74
N TYR A 151 -5.87 3.38 -9.91
CA TYR A 151 -5.92 3.22 -8.46
C TYR A 151 -7.34 3.17 -7.91
N GLN A 152 -8.28 3.93 -8.47
CA GLN A 152 -9.67 3.83 -8.08
C GLN A 152 -10.21 2.41 -8.31
N ARG A 153 -9.96 1.81 -9.48
CA ARG A 153 -10.39 0.45 -9.80
C ARG A 153 -9.72 -0.61 -8.91
N TYR A 154 -8.45 -0.40 -8.59
CA TYR A 154 -7.76 -1.25 -7.62
C TYR A 154 -8.47 -1.21 -6.26
N CYS A 155 -8.76 -0.02 -5.76
CA CYS A 155 -9.44 0.16 -4.48
C CYS A 155 -10.85 -0.46 -4.49
N ASP A 156 -11.61 -0.27 -5.56
CA ASP A 156 -12.96 -0.85 -5.72
C ASP A 156 -12.91 -2.39 -5.67
N ALA A 157 -11.91 -3.00 -6.34
CA ALA A 157 -11.74 -4.45 -6.37
C ALA A 157 -11.33 -5.03 -5.00
N HIS A 158 -10.63 -4.25 -4.17
CA HIS A 158 -10.13 -4.68 -2.84
C HIS A 158 -11.00 -4.18 -1.67
N GLY A 159 -12.16 -3.59 -1.95
CA GLY A 159 -13.04 -3.05 -0.90
C GLY A 159 -12.44 -1.90 -0.10
N LEU A 160 -11.43 -1.22 -0.66
CA LEU A 160 -10.85 -0.01 -0.08
C LEU A 160 -11.70 1.19 -0.44
N LYS A 161 -11.91 2.08 0.54
CA LYS A 161 -12.67 3.32 0.30
C LYS A 161 -11.74 4.34 -0.35
N PHE A 162 -12.11 4.82 -1.53
CA PHE A 162 -11.38 5.80 -2.32
C PHE A 162 -12.09 7.17 -2.26
N GLU A 163 -11.47 8.16 -1.63
CA GLU A 163 -12.03 9.51 -1.45
C GLU A 163 -11.10 10.55 -2.07
N VAL A 164 -11.61 11.28 -3.05
CA VAL A 164 -10.85 12.39 -3.68
C VAL A 164 -11.00 13.64 -2.81
N ASN A 165 -9.91 14.05 -2.15
CA ASN A 165 -9.87 15.24 -1.30
C ASN A 165 -9.74 16.51 -2.13
N ASN A 166 -8.90 16.45 -3.18
CA ASN A 166 -8.70 17.55 -4.11
C ASN A 166 -8.50 17.01 -5.53
N PHE A 167 -9.08 17.69 -6.49
CA PHE A 167 -8.91 17.41 -7.91
C PHE A 167 -8.79 18.72 -8.67
N GLU A 168 -7.66 18.91 -9.33
CA GLU A 168 -7.41 20.08 -10.16
C GLU A 168 -7.39 19.64 -11.62
N PRO A 169 -8.43 20.01 -12.42
CA PRO A 169 -8.53 19.57 -13.81
C PRO A 169 -7.43 20.21 -14.68
N GLY A 170 -7.00 19.49 -15.70
CA GLY A 170 -6.15 20.00 -16.75
C GLY A 170 -6.89 21.03 -17.62
N ASP A 171 -6.13 21.87 -18.32
CA ASP A 171 -6.72 22.94 -19.13
C ASP A 171 -7.51 22.41 -20.34
N GLU A 172 -7.05 21.32 -20.95
CA GLU A 172 -7.68 20.69 -22.13
C GLU A 172 -8.16 19.26 -21.83
N ALA A 173 -7.37 18.51 -21.08
CA ALA A 173 -7.68 17.13 -20.68
C ALA A 173 -6.89 16.74 -19.43
N GLY A 174 -7.33 15.66 -18.76
CA GLY A 174 -6.62 15.08 -17.62
C GLY A 174 -6.70 15.92 -16.35
N LEU A 175 -5.66 15.82 -15.52
CA LEU A 175 -5.54 16.52 -14.24
C LEU A 175 -4.20 17.25 -14.11
N LYS A 176 -4.17 18.34 -13.35
CA LYS A 176 -2.95 19.04 -12.91
C LYS A 176 -2.42 18.48 -11.60
N SER A 177 -3.32 18.12 -10.71
CA SER A 177 -3.02 17.42 -9.47
C SER A 177 -4.26 16.71 -8.95
N ALA A 178 -4.05 15.62 -8.21
CA ALA A 178 -5.11 14.99 -7.43
C ALA A 178 -4.55 14.55 -6.08
N SER A 179 -5.33 14.75 -5.02
CA SER A 179 -5.06 14.26 -3.67
C SER A 179 -6.20 13.36 -3.25
N ILE A 180 -5.85 12.16 -2.81
CA ILE A 180 -6.78 11.06 -2.56
C ILE A 180 -6.50 10.51 -1.16
N ARG A 181 -7.56 10.23 -0.40
CA ARG A 181 -7.51 9.45 0.81
C ARG A 181 -8.01 8.05 0.53
N ILE A 182 -7.22 7.04 0.87
CA ILE A 182 -7.58 5.64 0.68
C ILE A 182 -7.64 4.98 2.05
N SER A 183 -8.82 4.49 2.42
CA SER A 183 -9.08 3.94 3.74
C SER A 183 -9.45 2.46 3.66
N GLY A 184 -8.91 1.68 4.56
CA GLY A 184 -9.18 0.25 4.67
C GLY A 184 -8.00 -0.51 5.24
N LYS A 185 -8.17 -1.82 5.38
CA LYS A 185 -7.13 -2.69 5.94
C LYS A 185 -5.86 -2.63 5.08
N ASN A 186 -4.74 -2.27 5.70
CA ASN A 186 -3.42 -2.22 5.07
C ASN A 186 -3.31 -1.31 3.82
N ALA A 187 -4.15 -0.27 3.72
CA ALA A 187 -4.18 0.59 2.54
C ALA A 187 -2.81 1.20 2.23
N TYR A 188 -2.11 1.73 3.23
CA TYR A 188 -0.76 2.25 3.03
C TYR A 188 0.25 1.13 2.72
N GLY A 189 0.22 0.04 3.46
CA GLY A 189 1.14 -1.08 3.26
C GLY A 189 1.12 -1.65 1.84
N LEU A 190 -0.07 -1.75 1.24
CA LEU A 190 -0.25 -2.18 -0.14
C LEU A 190 0.24 -1.12 -1.13
N LEU A 191 -0.20 0.14 -0.95
CA LEU A 191 0.01 1.20 -1.93
C LEU A 191 1.35 1.92 -1.82
N LYS A 192 2.13 1.72 -0.74
CA LYS A 192 3.50 2.26 -0.62
C LYS A 192 4.42 1.82 -1.76
N SER A 193 4.12 0.68 -2.40
CA SER A 193 4.82 0.18 -3.58
C SER A 193 4.68 1.11 -4.79
N GLU A 194 3.62 1.91 -4.84
CA GLU A 194 3.29 2.79 -5.96
C GLU A 194 3.98 4.17 -5.86
N HIS A 195 4.65 4.43 -4.73
CA HIS A 195 5.38 5.68 -4.54
C HIS A 195 6.58 5.80 -5.50
N GLY A 196 6.56 6.81 -6.36
CA GLY A 196 7.63 7.11 -7.31
C GLY A 196 7.15 7.64 -8.65
N VAL A 197 8.00 7.54 -9.65
CA VAL A 197 7.73 8.06 -11.01
C VAL A 197 7.23 6.94 -11.92
N HIS A 198 6.10 7.17 -12.56
CA HIS A 198 5.46 6.27 -13.53
C HIS A 198 5.63 6.81 -14.94
N ARG A 199 6.18 6.00 -15.84
CA ARG A 199 6.47 6.37 -17.23
C ARG A 199 5.47 5.73 -18.19
N LEU A 200 4.82 6.53 -19.01
CA LEU A 200 3.95 6.08 -20.10
C LEU A 200 4.66 6.22 -21.44
N VAL A 201 4.53 5.22 -22.30
CA VAL A 201 4.94 5.26 -23.71
C VAL A 201 3.77 4.80 -24.57
N ARG A 202 3.16 5.72 -25.33
CA ARG A 202 2.05 5.41 -26.23
C ARG A 202 2.04 6.33 -27.45
N ILE A 203 1.20 5.97 -28.45
CA ILE A 203 0.83 6.91 -29.51
C ILE A 203 -0.12 7.94 -28.89
N SER A 204 0.22 9.23 -28.99
CA SER A 204 -0.57 10.30 -28.40
C SER A 204 -1.93 10.45 -29.11
N PRO A 205 -3.06 10.48 -28.36
CA PRO A 205 -4.37 10.81 -28.92
C PRO A 205 -4.49 12.31 -29.22
N PHE A 206 -3.61 13.16 -28.68
CA PHE A 206 -3.62 14.62 -28.84
C PHE A 206 -2.69 15.10 -29.98
N ASP A 207 -1.83 14.23 -30.50
CA ASP A 207 -0.95 14.55 -31.63
C ASP A 207 -1.58 14.12 -32.94
N SER A 208 -1.92 15.08 -33.79
CA SER A 208 -2.47 14.85 -35.12
C SER A 208 -1.59 13.99 -36.02
N ALA A 209 -0.26 14.02 -35.79
CA ALA A 209 0.73 13.20 -36.51
C ALA A 209 0.84 11.78 -35.93
N LYS A 210 0.07 11.42 -34.89
CA LYS A 210 0.06 10.10 -34.26
C LYS A 210 1.45 9.58 -33.89
N ARG A 211 2.31 10.47 -33.42
CA ARG A 211 3.66 10.10 -32.98
C ARG A 211 3.62 9.47 -31.60
N ARG A 212 4.63 8.64 -31.34
CA ARG A 212 4.84 8.05 -30.03
C ARG A 212 5.42 9.08 -29.07
N HIS A 213 4.77 9.26 -27.94
CA HIS A 213 5.18 10.16 -26.86
C HIS A 213 5.55 9.40 -25.61
N THR A 214 6.42 10.01 -24.81
CA THR A 214 6.75 9.54 -23.45
C THR A 214 6.29 10.61 -22.47
N SER A 215 5.50 10.19 -21.48
CA SER A 215 5.00 11.05 -20.43
C SER A 215 5.33 10.48 -19.05
N PHE A 216 5.49 11.36 -18.09
CA PHE A 216 5.82 11.02 -16.73
C PHE A 216 4.76 11.57 -15.77
N ALA A 217 4.49 10.84 -14.70
CA ALA A 217 3.72 11.33 -13.56
C ALA A 217 4.35 10.77 -12.28
N SER A 218 4.43 11.59 -11.26
CA SER A 218 4.84 11.14 -9.92
C SER A 218 3.62 10.80 -9.10
N VAL A 219 3.72 9.71 -8.35
CA VAL A 219 2.77 9.29 -7.35
C VAL A 219 3.47 9.32 -6.01
N GLU A 220 2.94 10.10 -5.08
CA GLU A 220 3.39 10.14 -3.69
C GLU A 220 2.40 9.37 -2.84
N VAL A 221 2.88 8.44 -2.02
CA VAL A 221 2.05 7.67 -1.08
C VAL A 221 2.65 7.78 0.30
N ILE A 222 1.86 8.26 1.25
CA ILE A 222 2.26 8.44 2.65
C ILE A 222 1.19 7.86 3.58
N PRO A 223 1.56 7.39 4.78
CA PRO A 223 0.56 6.92 5.74
C PRO A 223 -0.27 8.08 6.28
N GLU A 224 -1.56 7.84 6.50
CA GLU A 224 -2.38 8.74 7.32
C GLU A 224 -2.07 8.46 8.78
N VAL A 225 -1.44 9.42 9.44
CA VAL A 225 -1.05 9.30 10.84
C VAL A 225 -2.17 9.83 11.72
N ASP A 226 -2.61 9.04 12.70
CA ASP A 226 -3.59 9.46 13.70
C ASP A 226 -2.99 10.48 14.68
N ASP A 227 -3.85 11.22 15.39
CA ASP A 227 -3.47 12.23 16.40
C ASP A 227 -2.60 11.68 17.55
N SER A 228 -2.47 10.37 17.66
CA SER A 228 -1.64 9.68 18.66
C SER A 228 -0.14 9.79 18.41
N ILE A 229 0.30 10.09 17.18
CA ILE A 229 1.70 10.39 16.91
C ILE A 229 1.86 11.91 17.01
N ASN A 230 2.40 12.34 18.13
CA ASN A 230 2.49 13.74 18.55
C ASN A 230 3.52 14.51 17.72
N ILE A 231 3.18 14.85 16.47
CA ILE A 231 3.87 15.91 15.77
C ILE A 231 3.26 17.21 16.27
N GLU A 232 3.92 17.85 17.22
CA GLU A 232 3.54 19.19 17.66
C GLU A 232 3.76 20.17 16.51
N ILE A 233 2.67 20.55 15.85
CA ILE A 233 2.69 21.62 14.87
C ILE A 233 2.33 22.92 15.60
N ASP A 234 3.30 23.84 15.75
CA ASP A 234 2.97 25.16 16.31
C ASP A 234 2.05 25.90 15.33
N PRO A 235 0.89 26.37 15.78
CA PRO A 235 -0.02 27.18 14.94
C PRO A 235 0.63 28.41 14.30
N LYS A 236 1.73 28.91 14.90
CA LYS A 236 2.49 30.06 14.36
C LYS A 236 3.26 29.70 13.09
N ASP A 237 3.58 28.43 12.92
CA ASP A 237 4.29 27.91 11.75
C ASP A 237 3.37 27.61 10.59
N LEU A 238 2.06 27.78 10.77
CA LEU A 238 1.06 27.54 9.76
C LEU A 238 0.50 28.86 9.17
N ARG A 239 0.52 28.97 7.86
CA ARG A 239 -0.28 29.94 7.13
C ARG A 239 -1.48 29.28 6.51
N ILE A 240 -2.66 29.74 6.89
CA ILE A 240 -3.95 29.18 6.42
C ILE A 240 -4.60 30.22 5.51
N ASP A 241 -4.72 29.88 4.24
CA ASP A 241 -5.36 30.69 3.21
C ASP A 241 -6.71 30.05 2.83
N VAL A 242 -7.77 30.86 2.82
CA VAL A 242 -9.10 30.42 2.38
C VAL A 242 -9.39 31.06 1.03
N TYR A 243 -9.77 30.24 0.06
CA TYR A 243 -10.04 30.72 -1.29
C TYR A 243 -11.30 30.08 -1.88
N ARG A 244 -11.73 30.57 -3.04
CA ARG A 244 -12.87 30.01 -3.76
C ARG A 244 -12.41 28.78 -4.52
N SER A 245 -13.16 27.67 -4.36
CA SER A 245 -12.86 26.46 -5.13
C SER A 245 -13.05 26.71 -6.64
N SER A 246 -12.09 26.24 -7.44
CA SER A 246 -12.21 26.23 -8.89
C SER A 246 -12.61 24.82 -9.34
N GLY A 247 -13.76 24.68 -10.04
CA GLY A 247 -14.22 23.39 -10.56
C GLY A 247 -15.56 23.52 -11.29
N ALA A 248 -15.87 22.55 -12.12
CA ALA A 248 -17.15 22.43 -12.81
C ALA A 248 -18.27 22.06 -11.83
N GLY A 249 -18.82 23.06 -11.14
CA GLY A 249 -19.91 22.90 -10.20
C GLY A 249 -20.81 24.15 -10.18
N GLY A 250 -22.11 23.95 -9.93
CA GLY A 250 -23.14 24.98 -10.05
C GLY A 250 -22.90 26.24 -9.18
N GLN A 251 -23.83 27.21 -9.28
CA GLN A 251 -23.76 28.57 -8.70
C GLN A 251 -23.33 28.66 -7.22
N HIS A 252 -23.41 27.57 -6.45
CA HIS A 252 -23.07 27.56 -5.02
C HIS A 252 -21.55 27.44 -4.77
N ILE A 253 -20.82 26.72 -5.63
CA ILE A 253 -19.37 26.51 -5.51
C ILE A 253 -18.60 27.82 -5.78
N ASN A 254 -19.12 28.67 -6.66
CA ASN A 254 -18.47 29.92 -7.05
C ASN A 254 -18.75 31.10 -6.08
N LYS A 255 -19.62 30.94 -5.07
CA LYS A 255 -20.00 32.02 -4.14
C LYS A 255 -19.42 31.89 -2.72
N THR A 256 -19.04 30.68 -2.31
CA THR A 256 -18.51 30.42 -0.96
C THR A 256 -17.02 30.08 -1.01
N SER A 257 -16.23 30.78 -0.21
CA SER A 257 -14.80 30.47 -0.02
C SER A 257 -14.66 29.30 0.96
N SER A 258 -14.89 28.07 0.49
CA SER A 258 -14.81 26.85 1.32
C SER A 258 -13.49 26.09 1.15
N ALA A 259 -12.72 26.37 0.09
CA ALA A 259 -11.44 25.76 -0.13
C ALA A 259 -10.38 26.30 0.84
N VAL A 260 -9.58 25.42 1.39
CA VAL A 260 -8.54 25.74 2.37
C VAL A 260 -7.18 25.29 1.85
N ARG A 261 -6.19 26.18 1.95
CA ARG A 261 -4.77 25.88 1.73
C ARG A 261 -4.01 26.11 3.02
N ILE A 262 -3.25 25.12 3.46
CA ILE A 262 -2.38 25.22 4.63
C ILE A 262 -0.93 25.13 4.13
N THR A 263 -0.12 26.09 4.53
CA THR A 263 1.33 26.12 4.24
C THR A 263 2.07 26.04 5.57
N HIS A 264 2.93 25.04 5.72
CA HIS A 264 3.87 24.98 6.85
C HIS A 264 5.11 25.80 6.50
N ILE A 265 5.26 26.96 7.19
CA ILE A 265 6.26 27.96 6.86
C ILE A 265 7.70 27.42 6.92
N PRO A 266 8.12 26.64 7.96
CA PRO A 266 9.49 26.17 8.07
C PRO A 266 9.90 25.17 6.99
N THR A 267 8.98 24.31 6.53
CA THR A 267 9.28 23.25 5.55
C THR A 267 8.84 23.62 4.13
N GLY A 268 8.00 24.63 3.96
CA GLY A 268 7.42 25.00 2.67
C GLY A 268 6.35 24.03 2.15
N ILE A 269 5.98 23.03 2.94
CA ILE A 269 4.96 22.02 2.55
C ILE A 269 3.60 22.71 2.46
N VAL A 270 2.87 22.40 1.38
CA VAL A 270 1.53 22.92 1.13
C VAL A 270 0.53 21.77 1.01
N THR A 271 -0.62 21.92 1.65
CA THR A 271 -1.77 21.04 1.51
C THR A 271 -3.02 21.82 1.16
N THR A 272 -3.92 21.23 0.39
CA THR A 272 -5.14 21.90 -0.05
C THR A 272 -6.32 20.94 0.04
N SER A 273 -7.47 21.43 0.49
CA SER A 273 -8.71 20.66 0.46
C SER A 273 -9.87 21.54 0.01
N GLN A 274 -10.68 21.02 -0.93
CA GLN A 274 -11.89 21.69 -1.45
C GLN A 274 -13.06 20.72 -1.67
N ALA A 275 -12.92 19.47 -1.23
CA ALA A 275 -13.89 18.41 -1.49
C ALA A 275 -15.21 18.58 -0.73
N GLN A 276 -15.17 19.25 0.42
CA GLN A 276 -16.34 19.40 1.29
C GLN A 276 -16.97 20.81 1.13
N ARG A 277 -18.29 20.89 1.39
CA ARG A 277 -19.00 22.17 1.40
C ARG A 277 -18.67 23.04 2.64
N SER A 278 -18.17 22.40 3.68
CA SER A 278 -17.80 23.05 4.94
C SER A 278 -16.31 23.42 4.92
N GLN A 279 -16.00 24.72 5.13
CA GLN A 279 -14.64 25.21 5.29
C GLN A 279 -13.94 24.52 6.46
N PHE A 280 -14.66 24.21 7.55
CA PHE A 280 -14.11 23.56 8.72
C PHE A 280 -13.65 22.13 8.40
N GLN A 281 -14.47 21.34 7.70
CA GLN A 281 -14.10 19.99 7.27
C GLN A 281 -12.93 19.99 6.29
N ASN A 282 -12.88 20.94 5.35
CA ASN A 282 -11.73 21.10 4.46
C ASN A 282 -10.45 21.46 5.22
N ARG A 283 -10.57 22.30 6.28
CA ARG A 283 -9.45 22.62 7.15
C ARG A 283 -8.92 21.39 7.88
N ASP A 284 -9.80 20.58 8.45
CA ASP A 284 -9.41 19.37 9.17
C ASP A 284 -8.75 18.36 8.22
N THR A 285 -9.31 18.17 7.02
CA THR A 285 -8.73 17.30 6.00
C THR A 285 -7.33 17.78 5.60
N ALA A 286 -7.17 19.07 5.28
CA ALA A 286 -5.88 19.64 4.91
C ALA A 286 -4.87 19.59 6.07
N MET A 287 -5.32 19.69 7.32
CA MET A 287 -4.47 19.56 8.51
C MET A 287 -3.98 18.14 8.71
N ASN A 288 -4.84 17.14 8.52
CA ASN A 288 -4.45 15.73 8.62
C ASN A 288 -3.43 15.36 7.53
N GLU A 289 -3.64 15.85 6.31
CA GLU A 289 -2.68 15.70 5.22
C GLU A 289 -1.34 16.40 5.52
N MET A 290 -1.36 17.59 6.15
CA MET A 290 -0.16 18.30 6.59
C MET A 290 0.62 17.49 7.63
N ARG A 291 -0.07 16.94 8.63
CA ARG A 291 0.54 16.06 9.65
C ARG A 291 1.21 14.85 9.02
N ALA A 292 0.54 14.19 8.08
CA ALA A 292 1.09 13.04 7.38
C ALA A 292 2.34 13.40 6.57
N LYS A 293 2.35 14.52 5.85
CA LYS A 293 3.53 14.98 5.09
C LYS A 293 4.70 15.35 6.00
N LEU A 294 4.45 16.02 7.11
CA LEU A 294 5.49 16.36 8.08
C LEU A 294 6.08 15.11 8.73
N PHE A 295 5.23 14.12 9.03
CA PHE A 295 5.67 12.84 9.55
C PHE A 295 6.59 12.11 8.56
N HIS A 296 6.20 12.03 7.30
CA HIS A 296 7.04 11.41 6.27
C HIS A 296 8.40 12.13 6.12
N LEU A 297 8.40 13.45 6.21
CA LEU A 297 9.64 14.23 6.18
C LEU A 297 10.56 13.87 7.37
N GLU A 298 10.00 13.68 8.56
CA GLU A 298 10.76 13.33 9.75
C GLU A 298 11.29 11.88 9.69
N GLU A 299 10.48 10.96 9.16
CA GLU A 299 10.90 9.58 8.88
C GLU A 299 12.04 9.55 7.85
N GLU A 300 11.94 10.33 6.77
CA GLU A 300 13.03 10.46 5.81
C GLU A 300 14.31 11.02 6.41
N LYS A 301 14.21 12.01 7.31
CA LYS A 301 15.38 12.53 8.03
C LYS A 301 16.03 11.45 8.88
N LYS A 302 15.25 10.73 9.69
CA LYS A 302 15.76 9.63 10.52
C LYS A 302 16.38 8.52 9.67
N ARG A 303 15.80 8.19 8.51
CA ARG A 303 16.36 7.21 7.58
C ARG A 303 17.68 7.70 6.96
N LYS A 304 17.75 8.98 6.58
CA LYS A 304 18.98 9.61 6.05
C LYS A 304 20.08 9.67 7.12
N GLU A 305 19.74 9.99 8.36
CA GLU A 305 20.67 9.97 9.49
C GLU A 305 21.21 8.56 9.74
N LYS A 306 20.35 7.54 9.74
CA LYS A 306 20.78 6.14 9.83
C LYS A 306 21.65 5.68 8.66
N ALA A 307 21.32 6.13 7.43
CA ALA A 307 22.10 5.82 6.23
C ALA A 307 23.45 6.54 6.23
N ALA A 308 23.51 7.79 6.70
CA ALA A 308 24.75 8.54 6.86
C ALA A 308 25.70 7.89 7.89
N LEU A 309 25.13 7.34 8.96
CA LEU A 309 25.89 6.54 9.95
C LEU A 309 26.40 5.21 9.37
N LYS A 310 25.74 4.67 8.31
CA LYS A 310 26.16 3.46 7.61
C LYS A 310 27.11 3.71 6.42
N GLY A 311 27.41 4.95 6.07
CA GLY A 311 28.47 5.30 5.11
C GLY A 311 28.13 5.13 3.62
N GLU A 312 26.89 4.89 3.23
CA GLU A 312 26.47 4.89 1.82
C GLU A 312 25.44 5.97 1.54
N GLN A 313 25.89 6.99 0.87
CA GLN A 313 25.04 8.04 0.32
C GLN A 313 24.58 7.63 -1.08
N LEU A 314 23.39 7.07 -1.21
CA LEU A 314 22.74 6.88 -2.51
C LEU A 314 22.09 8.21 -2.91
N ASP A 315 22.73 8.90 -3.84
CA ASP A 315 22.17 10.07 -4.52
C ASP A 315 20.84 9.71 -5.17
N ILE A 316 19.77 10.32 -4.69
CA ILE A 316 18.47 10.32 -5.38
C ILE A 316 18.56 11.38 -6.48
N ALA A 317 19.27 11.05 -7.56
CA ALA A 317 19.30 11.84 -8.78
C ALA A 317 18.33 11.24 -9.79
N TRP A 318 17.64 12.10 -10.49
CA TRP A 318 16.92 11.95 -11.76
C TRP A 318 17.15 10.60 -12.47
N GLY A 319 16.22 9.64 -12.35
CA GLY A 319 16.34 8.33 -13.00
C GLY A 319 15.56 7.21 -12.37
N SER A 320 14.99 7.39 -11.19
CA SER A 320 14.27 6.32 -10.49
C SER A 320 12.80 6.23 -10.93
N GLN A 321 12.60 5.94 -12.24
CA GLN A 321 11.30 5.45 -12.69
C GLN A 321 11.06 4.11 -12.02
N ILE A 322 10.01 4.01 -11.21
CA ILE A 322 9.65 2.74 -10.58
C ILE A 322 9.02 1.80 -11.57
N ARG A 323 8.19 2.32 -12.50
CA ARG A 323 7.45 1.49 -13.44
C ARG A 323 7.27 2.17 -14.80
N SER A 324 7.39 1.37 -15.87
CA SER A 324 7.14 1.79 -17.25
C SER A 324 5.94 1.06 -17.82
N TYR A 325 5.06 1.81 -18.48
CA TYR A 325 3.85 1.35 -19.15
C TYR A 325 4.00 1.64 -20.63
N VAL A 326 4.19 0.59 -21.43
CA VAL A 326 4.38 0.68 -22.88
C VAL A 326 3.17 0.10 -23.59
N PHE A 327 2.48 0.93 -24.38
CA PHE A 327 1.32 0.50 -25.19
C PHE A 327 1.72 0.23 -26.65
N HIS A 328 2.80 0.88 -27.13
CA HIS A 328 3.27 0.79 -28.52
C HIS A 328 4.80 0.91 -28.56
N PRO A 329 5.49 0.11 -29.45
CA PRO A 329 4.99 -0.83 -30.45
C PRO A 329 4.63 -2.21 -29.91
N TYR A 330 4.91 -2.48 -28.65
CA TYR A 330 4.55 -3.70 -27.92
C TYR A 330 3.86 -3.33 -26.61
N SER A 331 3.08 -4.25 -26.04
CA SER A 331 2.40 -4.04 -24.77
C SER A 331 3.25 -4.62 -23.64
N MET A 332 3.62 -3.79 -22.66
CA MET A 332 4.41 -4.20 -21.51
C MET A 332 4.23 -3.22 -20.35
N VAL A 333 4.06 -3.73 -19.15
CA VAL A 333 4.27 -3.00 -17.90
C VAL A 333 5.42 -3.66 -17.16
N LYS A 334 6.43 -2.88 -16.78
CA LYS A 334 7.62 -3.37 -16.07
C LYS A 334 7.95 -2.50 -14.87
N ASP A 335 8.09 -3.13 -13.70
CA ASP A 335 8.65 -2.51 -12.52
C ASP A 335 10.18 -2.67 -12.51
N HIS A 336 10.91 -1.58 -12.44
CA HIS A 336 12.37 -1.58 -12.55
C HIS A 336 13.08 -1.98 -11.25
N ARG A 337 12.37 -1.96 -10.13
CA ARG A 337 12.92 -2.34 -8.81
C ARG A 337 12.96 -3.85 -8.64
N THR A 338 11.87 -4.50 -9.07
CA THR A 338 11.65 -5.94 -8.90
C THR A 338 11.94 -6.74 -10.16
N ASN A 339 12.04 -6.08 -11.32
CA ASN A 339 12.07 -6.67 -12.66
C ASN A 339 10.80 -7.45 -13.03
N TYR A 340 9.73 -7.38 -12.23
CA TYR A 340 8.45 -7.99 -12.60
C TYR A 340 7.87 -7.29 -13.82
N GLU A 341 7.40 -8.05 -14.81
CA GLU A 341 6.82 -7.52 -16.03
C GLU A 341 5.62 -8.35 -16.51
N THR A 342 4.70 -7.70 -17.19
CA THR A 342 3.51 -8.33 -17.80
C THR A 342 3.17 -7.68 -19.13
N ALA A 343 2.63 -8.45 -20.07
CA ALA A 343 2.09 -7.95 -21.33
C ALA A 343 0.63 -7.43 -21.21
N ASP A 344 -0.08 -7.75 -20.11
CA ASP A 344 -1.47 -7.33 -19.85
C ASP A 344 -1.55 -5.88 -19.36
N VAL A 345 -1.19 -4.93 -20.24
CA VAL A 345 -1.23 -3.50 -19.91
C VAL A 345 -2.67 -3.05 -19.57
N ASN A 346 -3.67 -3.59 -20.28
CA ASN A 346 -5.07 -3.22 -20.03
C ASN A 346 -5.54 -3.72 -18.66
N GLY A 347 -5.21 -4.95 -18.29
CA GLY A 347 -5.53 -5.46 -16.96
C GLY A 347 -4.90 -4.63 -15.85
N VAL A 348 -3.64 -4.20 -16.01
CA VAL A 348 -2.98 -3.30 -15.06
C VAL A 348 -3.71 -1.96 -14.97
N MET A 349 -4.07 -1.35 -16.11
CA MET A 349 -4.85 -0.09 -16.13
C MET A 349 -6.28 -0.27 -15.59
N ASP A 350 -6.79 -1.49 -15.54
CA ASP A 350 -8.04 -1.85 -14.91
C ASP A 350 -7.91 -2.24 -13.43
N GLY A 351 -6.73 -2.03 -12.84
CA GLY A 351 -6.48 -2.17 -11.41
C GLY A 351 -5.85 -3.48 -10.98
N LYS A 352 -5.39 -4.36 -11.88
CA LYS A 352 -4.66 -5.59 -11.53
C LYS A 352 -3.22 -5.26 -11.11
N LEU A 353 -3.05 -4.71 -9.90
CA LEU A 353 -1.74 -4.29 -9.39
C LEU A 353 -1.11 -5.30 -8.43
N ASP A 354 -1.87 -6.30 -7.95
CA ASP A 354 -1.40 -7.25 -6.93
C ASP A 354 -0.04 -7.88 -7.23
N PRO A 355 0.25 -8.36 -8.47
CA PRO A 355 1.55 -8.97 -8.75
C PRO A 355 2.72 -8.00 -8.60
N PHE A 356 2.53 -6.71 -8.93
CA PHE A 356 3.53 -5.67 -8.75
C PHE A 356 3.75 -5.32 -7.28
N ILE A 357 2.64 -5.17 -6.54
CA ILE A 357 2.65 -4.88 -5.10
C ILE A 357 3.35 -6.01 -4.37
N TYR A 358 3.00 -7.25 -4.68
CA TYR A 358 3.56 -8.44 -4.07
C TYR A 358 5.07 -8.57 -4.37
N ALA A 359 5.47 -8.44 -5.63
CA ALA A 359 6.87 -8.47 -6.01
C ALA A 359 7.70 -7.39 -5.31
N TYR A 360 7.13 -6.19 -5.14
CA TYR A 360 7.78 -5.10 -4.40
C TYR A 360 7.93 -5.41 -2.92
N LEU A 361 6.90 -5.95 -2.28
CA LEU A 361 6.93 -6.28 -0.87
C LEU A 361 7.97 -7.38 -0.59
N GLN A 362 8.05 -8.40 -1.44
CA GLN A 362 9.09 -9.44 -1.35
C GLN A 362 10.49 -8.87 -1.56
N TRP A 363 10.67 -8.03 -2.59
CA TRP A 363 11.94 -7.38 -2.87
C TRP A 363 12.39 -6.52 -1.68
N ARG A 364 11.48 -5.77 -1.06
CA ARG A 364 11.79 -4.95 0.11
C ARG A 364 12.23 -5.79 1.30
N LEU A 365 11.55 -6.88 1.59
CA LEU A 365 11.94 -7.80 2.67
C LEU A 365 13.35 -8.35 2.46
N SER A 366 13.72 -8.70 1.21
CA SER A 366 15.08 -9.17 0.88
C SER A 366 16.16 -8.10 1.04
N GLN A 367 15.81 -6.81 0.96
CA GLN A 367 16.75 -5.71 1.19
C GLN A 367 16.93 -5.39 2.69
N GLU A 368 15.90 -5.66 3.51
CA GLU A 368 15.94 -5.45 4.96
C GLU A 368 16.69 -6.57 5.70
N ASN A 369 16.76 -7.77 5.11
CA ASN A 369 17.48 -8.94 5.61
C ASN A 369 18.47 -9.45 4.55
N PRO A 370 19.58 -8.73 4.28
CA PRO A 370 20.65 -9.28 3.47
C PRO A 370 21.36 -10.38 4.28
N ASP A 371 21.43 -11.61 3.69
CA ASP A 371 22.17 -12.75 4.23
C ASP A 371 23.65 -12.43 4.54
#